data_fb9dc803e4d7e1e816bd6dfd943f45fb
#
_entry.id   fb9dc803e4d7e1e816bd6dfd943f45fb
#
_cell.length_a   1.000
_cell.length_b   1.000
_cell.length_c   1.000
_cell.angle_alpha   90.00
_cell.angle_beta   90.00
_cell.angle_gamma   90.00
#
_symmetry.space_group_name_H-M   'P 1'
#
loop_
_entity.id
_entity.type
_entity.pdbx_description
1 polymer ?
#
loop_
_entity_poly.entity_id
_entity_poly.type
_entity_poly.pdbx_seq_one_letter_code
_entity_poly.pdbx_strand_id
1 'polypeptide(L)'
;MKVTCLQMNMKLGCPKENFTLAEKLIVESVKAQPDVIVLPETWNTGFFPKENLAELSCKTGYEVNNRIGELAKKYKVNIVAGSVSNVRGGKVYNTAFVFNRDGICIAEYDK
;
A
#
# COMPACT_ATOMS: atom_id res chain seq x y z
N MET A 1 13.85 -17.72 0.10
CA MET A 1 13.11 -16.45 -0.09
C MET A 1 13.01 -15.70 1.23
N LYS A 2 13.30 -14.40 1.20
CA LYS A 2 13.16 -13.55 2.38
C LYS A 2 11.93 -12.65 2.23
N VAL A 3 11.01 -12.72 3.19
CA VAL A 3 9.79 -11.90 3.20
C VAL A 3 9.84 -10.98 4.42
N THR A 4 9.62 -9.69 4.19
CA THR A 4 9.52 -8.71 5.27
C THR A 4 8.07 -8.27 5.39
N CYS A 5 7.48 -8.49 6.56
CA CYS A 5 6.14 -8.01 6.86
C CYS A 5 6.25 -6.70 7.64
N LEU A 6 5.68 -5.63 7.11
CA LEU A 6 5.69 -4.35 7.79
C LEU A 6 4.58 -4.31 8.83
N GLN A 7 4.95 -3.97 10.04
CA GLN A 7 4.00 -3.72 11.10
C GLN A 7 3.91 -2.20 11.27
N MET A 8 2.74 -1.64 10.96
CA MET A 8 2.54 -0.20 10.92
C MET A 8 1.61 0.26 12.02
N ASN A 9 1.98 1.34 12.67
CA ASN A 9 1.07 2.05 13.56
C ASN A 9 0.35 3.14 12.76
N MET A 10 -0.58 2.71 11.89
CA MET A 10 -1.31 3.64 11.05
C MET A 10 -2.28 4.49 11.87
N LYS A 11 -2.44 5.74 11.45
CA LYS A 11 -3.38 6.66 12.07
C LYS A 11 -4.72 6.61 11.36
N LEU A 12 -5.79 6.42 12.12
CA LEU A 12 -7.15 6.36 11.58
C LEU A 12 -7.49 7.66 10.85
N GLY A 13 -7.91 7.55 9.59
CA GLY A 13 -8.35 8.69 8.81
C GLY A 13 -7.25 9.64 8.37
N CYS A 14 -5.98 9.23 8.41
CA CYS A 14 -4.84 10.09 8.06
C CYS A 14 -4.01 9.48 6.93
N PRO A 15 -4.54 9.40 5.70
CA PRO A 15 -3.86 8.72 4.60
C PRO A 15 -2.51 9.34 4.24
N LYS A 16 -2.37 10.66 4.30
CA LYS A 16 -1.09 11.32 3.98
C LYS A 16 0.02 10.86 4.90
N GLU A 17 -0.25 10.82 6.21
CA GLU A 17 0.73 10.38 7.20
C GLU A 17 1.01 8.89 7.06
N ASN A 18 -0.02 8.10 6.77
CA ASN A 18 0.13 6.66 6.60
C ASN A 18 0.94 6.29 5.35
N PHE A 19 0.75 7.01 4.24
CA PHE A 19 1.59 6.83 3.06
C PHE A 19 3.05 7.16 3.35
N THR A 20 3.30 8.27 4.03
CA THR A 20 4.65 8.67 4.41
C THR A 20 5.31 7.62 5.30
N LEU A 21 4.58 7.08 6.26
CA LEU A 21 5.08 6.02 7.13
C LEU A 21 5.38 4.74 6.33
N ALA A 22 4.47 4.34 5.44
CA ALA A 22 4.68 3.15 4.61
C ALA A 22 5.94 3.29 3.75
N GLU A 23 6.12 4.43 3.10
CA GLU A 23 7.30 4.70 2.27
C GLU A 23 8.59 4.62 3.10
N LYS A 24 8.59 5.23 4.28
CA LYS A 24 9.74 5.18 5.18
C LYS A 24 10.09 3.75 5.58
N LEU A 25 9.09 2.96 5.96
CA LEU A 25 9.31 1.57 6.38
C LEU A 25 9.79 0.70 5.23
N ILE A 26 9.29 0.92 4.01
CA ILE A 26 9.77 0.22 2.82
C ILE A 26 11.26 0.53 2.60
N VAL A 27 11.63 1.81 2.63
CA VAL A 27 13.03 2.22 2.42
C VAL A 27 13.95 1.61 3.46
N GLU A 28 13.52 1.55 4.71
CA GLU A 28 14.29 0.91 5.78
C GLU A 28 14.40 -0.60 5.55
N SER A 29 13.32 -1.24 5.11
CA SER A 29 13.25 -2.68 4.91
C SER A 29 14.17 -3.19 3.81
N VAL A 30 14.40 -2.39 2.75
CA VAL A 30 15.23 -2.82 1.62
C VAL A 30 16.68 -3.03 2.01
N LYS A 31 17.13 -2.46 3.13
CA LYS A 31 18.49 -2.69 3.65
C LYS A 31 18.76 -4.15 3.99
N ALA A 32 17.72 -4.90 4.34
CA ALA A 32 17.82 -6.34 4.63
C ALA A 32 17.71 -7.19 3.35
N GLN A 33 17.56 -6.57 2.19
CA GLN A 33 17.48 -7.24 0.87
C GLN A 33 16.37 -8.30 0.81
N PRO A 34 15.12 -7.94 1.14
CA PRO A 34 14.01 -8.90 1.04
C PRO A 34 13.65 -9.16 -0.42
N ASP A 35 13.07 -10.33 -0.68
CA ASP A 35 12.48 -10.65 -1.99
C ASP A 35 11.10 -10.03 -2.13
N VAL A 36 10.35 -9.98 -1.02
CA VAL A 36 8.99 -9.43 -0.98
C VAL A 36 8.81 -8.63 0.31
N ILE A 37 8.18 -7.47 0.19
CA ILE A 37 7.73 -6.67 1.32
C ILE A 37 6.20 -6.71 1.33
N VAL A 38 5.61 -6.98 2.49
CA VAL A 38 4.15 -7.08 2.66
C VAL A 38 3.66 -6.01 3.60
N LEU A 39 2.70 -5.19 3.16
CA LEU A 39 2.06 -4.17 3.97
C LEU A 39 0.77 -4.72 4.60
N PRO A 40 0.33 -4.14 5.72
CA PRO A 40 -0.87 -4.63 6.40
C PRO A 40 -2.17 -4.22 5.72
N GLU A 41 -3.29 -4.69 6.25
CA GLU A 41 -4.62 -4.38 5.75
C GLU A 41 -5.02 -2.93 6.04
N THR A 42 -5.64 -2.27 5.08
CA THR A 42 -6.14 -0.89 5.14
C THR A 42 -5.14 0.11 5.71
N TRP A 43 -3.89 -0.05 5.31
CA TRP A 43 -2.81 0.76 5.87
C TRP A 43 -2.93 2.25 5.52
N ASN A 44 -3.67 2.63 4.48
CA ASN A 44 -3.81 4.03 4.08
C ASN A 44 -4.79 4.80 4.96
N THR A 45 -5.92 4.22 5.32
CA THR A 45 -6.96 4.91 6.09
C THR A 45 -7.07 4.46 7.53
N GLY A 46 -6.43 3.33 7.86
CA GLY A 46 -6.71 2.64 9.10
C GLY A 46 -8.01 1.85 8.99
N PHE A 47 -8.38 1.18 10.06
CA PHE A 47 -9.49 0.22 10.02
C PHE A 47 -10.83 0.91 10.22
N PHE A 48 -11.57 1.09 9.13
CA PHE A 48 -12.94 1.62 9.10
C PHE A 48 -13.14 2.99 9.76
N PRO A 49 -12.54 4.07 9.21
CA PRO A 49 -12.94 5.42 9.60
C PRO A 49 -14.43 5.60 9.33
N LYS A 50 -15.17 6.16 10.29
CA LYS A 50 -16.62 6.30 10.20
C LYS A 50 -17.07 7.38 9.23
N GLU A 51 -16.23 8.41 9.04
CA GLU A 51 -16.57 9.57 8.23
C GLU A 51 -15.57 9.73 7.10
N ASN A 52 -16.06 10.21 5.96
CA ASN A 52 -15.25 10.59 4.81
C ASN A 52 -14.39 9.46 4.23
N LEU A 53 -14.79 8.20 4.42
CA LEU A 53 -14.01 7.07 3.91
C LEU A 53 -13.72 7.17 2.42
N ALA A 54 -14.72 7.50 1.60
CA ALA A 54 -14.55 7.65 0.16
C ALA A 54 -13.55 8.76 -0.19
N GLU A 55 -13.60 9.89 0.51
CA GLU A 55 -12.70 11.02 0.26
C GLU A 55 -11.26 10.70 0.67
N LEU A 56 -11.09 9.92 1.75
CA LEU A 56 -9.79 9.53 2.26
C LEU A 56 -9.17 8.37 1.49
N SER A 57 -9.96 7.66 0.71
CA SER A 57 -9.51 6.46 0.00
C SER A 57 -8.72 6.80 -1.27
N CYS A 58 -7.87 5.87 -1.69
CA CYS A 58 -7.18 5.98 -2.98
C CYS A 58 -8.19 6.02 -4.12
N LYS A 59 -7.87 6.76 -5.16
CA LYS A 59 -8.73 6.88 -6.36
C LYS A 59 -8.22 5.93 -7.43
N THR A 60 -8.94 4.81 -7.64
CA THR A 60 -8.63 3.83 -8.67
C THR A 60 -7.17 3.33 -8.59
N GLY A 61 -6.63 3.26 -7.37
CA GLY A 61 -5.26 2.81 -7.14
C GLY A 61 -4.18 3.80 -7.56
N TYR A 62 -4.52 5.03 -7.92
CA TYR A 62 -3.58 6.00 -8.47
C TYR A 62 -2.39 6.26 -7.53
N GLU A 63 -2.67 6.60 -6.28
CA GLU A 63 -1.61 6.93 -5.31
C GLU A 63 -0.74 5.71 -5.00
N VAL A 64 -1.35 4.53 -4.89
CA VAL A 64 -0.61 3.30 -4.60
C VAL A 64 0.34 2.97 -5.74
N ASN A 65 -0.14 3.04 -6.99
CA ASN A 65 0.71 2.81 -8.15
C ASN A 65 1.86 3.81 -8.23
N ASN A 66 1.58 5.10 -8.03
CA ASN A 66 2.61 6.13 -8.15
C ASN A 66 3.62 6.11 -7.02
N ARG A 67 3.19 5.82 -5.80
CA ARG A 67 4.08 5.92 -4.64
C ARG A 67 4.71 4.58 -4.28
N ILE A 68 3.92 3.53 -4.22
CA ILE A 68 4.43 2.21 -3.82
C ILE A 68 5.02 1.47 -5.02
N GLY A 69 4.36 1.51 -6.17
CA GLY A 69 4.91 0.91 -7.39
C GLY A 69 6.27 1.49 -7.77
N GLU A 70 6.44 2.81 -7.62
CA GLU A 70 7.73 3.45 -7.90
C GLU A 70 8.83 2.99 -6.94
N LEU A 71 8.52 2.72 -5.68
CA LEU A 71 9.49 2.18 -4.74
C LEU A 71 9.88 0.75 -5.09
N ALA A 72 8.91 -0.07 -5.51
CA ALA A 72 9.19 -1.43 -5.97
C ALA A 72 10.19 -1.40 -7.14
N LYS A 73 9.99 -0.50 -8.09
CA LYS A 73 10.87 -0.31 -9.24
C LYS A 73 12.25 0.20 -8.81
N LYS A 74 12.28 1.24 -7.97
CA LYS A 74 13.52 1.87 -7.54
C LYS A 74 14.44 0.91 -6.79
N TYR A 75 13.87 0.10 -5.91
CA TYR A 75 14.64 -0.80 -5.06
C TYR A 75 14.65 -2.25 -5.55
N LYS A 76 14.03 -2.53 -6.70
CA LYS A 76 14.01 -3.87 -7.30
C LYS A 76 13.48 -4.94 -6.34
N VAL A 77 12.37 -4.64 -5.69
CA VAL A 77 11.74 -5.52 -4.71
C VAL A 77 10.26 -5.70 -5.03
N ASN A 78 9.74 -6.91 -4.84
CA ASN A 78 8.31 -7.15 -4.97
C ASN A 78 7.59 -6.60 -3.74
N ILE A 79 6.44 -5.96 -3.92
CA ILE A 79 5.68 -5.39 -2.81
C ILE A 79 4.23 -5.84 -2.90
N VAL A 80 3.74 -6.46 -1.84
CA VAL A 80 2.32 -6.72 -1.65
C VAL A 80 1.76 -5.55 -0.83
N ALA A 81 1.14 -4.59 -1.52
CA ALA A 81 0.57 -3.39 -0.90
C ALA A 81 -0.87 -3.69 -0.47
N GLY A 82 -1.00 -4.66 0.37
CA GLY A 82 -2.32 -5.15 0.65
C GLY A 82 -2.76 -4.96 2.08
N SER A 83 -3.75 -4.17 2.33
CA SER A 83 -4.65 -3.59 1.35
C SER A 83 -4.83 -2.10 1.58
N VAL A 84 -5.53 -1.44 0.67
CA VAL A 84 -5.90 -0.05 0.84
C VAL A 84 -7.41 0.12 0.62
N SER A 85 -7.98 1.13 1.26
CA SER A 85 -9.30 1.61 0.90
C SER A 85 -9.19 2.31 -0.44
N ASN A 86 -9.99 1.90 -1.42
CA ASN A 86 -9.87 2.31 -2.81
C ASN A 86 -11.23 2.58 -3.41
N VAL A 87 -11.39 3.72 -4.09
CA VAL A 87 -12.65 4.10 -4.72
C VAL A 87 -12.60 3.79 -6.21
N ARG A 88 -13.61 3.07 -6.69
CA ARG A 88 -13.86 2.85 -8.12
C ARG A 88 -15.35 2.96 -8.40
N GLY A 89 -15.71 3.75 -9.41
CA GLY A 89 -17.11 3.89 -9.80
C GLY A 89 -18.03 4.35 -8.66
N GLY A 90 -17.53 5.21 -7.78
CA GLY A 90 -18.28 5.74 -6.65
C GLY A 90 -18.42 4.79 -5.46
N LYS A 91 -17.80 3.61 -5.53
CA LYS A 91 -17.83 2.63 -4.42
C LYS A 91 -16.46 2.48 -3.79
N VAL A 92 -16.44 2.22 -2.48
CA VAL A 92 -15.21 1.96 -1.73
C VAL A 92 -14.98 0.45 -1.64
N TYR A 93 -13.79 0.03 -2.02
CA TYR A 93 -13.35 -1.36 -1.94
C TYR A 93 -12.15 -1.47 -1.02
N ASN A 94 -11.96 -2.63 -0.44
CA ASN A 94 -10.74 -3.01 0.27
C ASN A 94 -9.90 -3.78 -0.74
N THR A 95 -8.89 -3.11 -1.33
CA THR A 95 -8.17 -3.63 -2.48
C THR A 95 -6.71 -3.92 -2.15
N ALA A 96 -6.27 -5.12 -2.47
CA ALA A 96 -4.86 -5.49 -2.41
C ALA A 96 -4.23 -5.29 -3.79
N PHE A 97 -3.04 -4.70 -3.80
CA PHE A 97 -2.24 -4.51 -5.02
C PHE A 97 -0.92 -5.24 -4.86
N VAL A 98 -0.45 -5.86 -5.93
CA VAL A 98 0.86 -6.52 -5.92
C VAL A 98 1.72 -5.92 -7.03
N PHE A 99 2.89 -5.43 -6.65
CA PHE A 99 3.86 -4.84 -7.59
C PHE A 99 5.07 -5.75 -7.70
N ASN A 100 5.53 -5.98 -8.93
CA ASN A 100 6.77 -6.71 -9.13
C ASN A 100 7.99 -5.76 -9.07
N ARG A 101 9.19 -6.31 -9.25
CA ARG A 101 10.45 -5.57 -9.18
C ARG A 101 10.59 -4.45 -10.22
N ASP A 102 9.78 -4.49 -11.27
CA ASP A 102 9.76 -3.44 -12.29
C ASP A 102 8.74 -2.35 -11.99
N GLY A 103 8.06 -2.46 -10.85
CA GLY A 103 7.03 -1.51 -10.43
C GLY A 103 5.71 -1.69 -11.15
N ILE A 104 5.52 -2.84 -11.81
CA ILE A 104 4.30 -3.13 -12.54
C ILE A 104 3.30 -3.80 -11.59
N CYS A 105 2.06 -3.31 -11.59
CA CYS A 105 0.99 -3.96 -10.84
C CYS A 105 0.59 -5.25 -11.55
N ILE A 106 0.95 -6.38 -10.98
CA ILE A 106 0.71 -7.69 -11.56
C ILE A 106 -0.53 -8.38 -11.01
N ALA A 107 -1.10 -7.88 -9.93
CA ALA A 107 -2.33 -8.42 -9.36
C ALA A 107 -3.07 -7.34 -8.59
N GLU A 108 -4.39 -7.40 -8.67
CA GLU A 108 -5.29 -6.49 -7.97
C GLU A 108 -6.50 -7.32 -7.52
N TYR A 109 -6.85 -7.24 -6.24
CA TYR A 109 -7.93 -8.02 -5.68
C TYR A 109 -8.75 -7.22 -4.69
N ASP A 110 -10.06 -7.21 -4.89
CA ASP A 110 -11.01 -6.61 -3.95
C ASP A 110 -11.52 -7.70 -3.00
N LYS A 111 -11.35 -7.47 -1.74
CA LYS A 111 -11.82 -8.40 -0.72
C LYS A 111 -13.33 -8.26 -0.48
#